data_faf1d1f945ed74b80cfdb14bd37f4992
#
_entry.id   faf1d1f945ed74b80cfdb14bd37f4992
#
_cell.length_a   1.000
_cell.length_b   1.000
_cell.length_c   1.000
_cell.angle_alpha   90.00
_cell.angle_beta   90.00
_cell.angle_gamma   90.00
#
_symmetry.space_group_name_H-M   'P 1'
#
loop_
_entity.id
_entity.type
_entity.pdbx_description
1 polymer ?
#
loop_
_entity_poly.entity_id
_entity_poly.type
_entity_poly.pdbx_seq_one_letter_code
_entity_poly.pdbx_strand_id
1 'polypeptide(L)'
;MGISVDEPGELNFFDANVYFGLPARTGVAPVVTAAGLAAEMERAGVQKALAWHIVQHDASPLLGNQLLTEAIQPYPQLWGCWTILPNQTREFPPPTQFFDQMKASRVVALRAFPSSHRFLLNAVSMGAWLEPMIARHIPLFLSVARGADWRDVYDILAEFPDLVCVICDHGCWGMDRLFRPLLERYPHVYIDTAQYFLDGGLEALVADYGARRILFSSGFPESYFGGMMMALKHARIPAEAKAAIAGGNLERILAEVQ
;
A
#
# COMPACT_ATOMS: atom_id res chain seq x y z
N MET A 1 -26.92 21.01 -21.77
CA MET A 1 -27.15 19.74 -21.08
C MET A 1 -26.48 19.84 -19.74
N GLY A 2 -27.25 20.05 -18.65
CA GLY A 2 -26.71 20.09 -17.29
C GLY A 2 -26.26 18.68 -16.90
N ILE A 3 -24.99 18.52 -16.58
CA ILE A 3 -24.50 17.31 -15.95
C ILE A 3 -25.06 17.36 -14.53
N SER A 4 -25.99 16.47 -14.19
CA SER A 4 -26.38 16.22 -12.81
C SER A 4 -25.12 15.70 -12.12
N VAL A 5 -24.53 16.50 -11.28
CA VAL A 5 -23.52 16.04 -10.34
C VAL A 5 -24.31 15.41 -9.21
N ASP A 6 -24.56 14.12 -9.29
CA ASP A 6 -25.04 13.37 -8.15
C ASP A 6 -24.04 13.63 -7.00
N GLU A 7 -24.54 14.17 -5.88
CA GLU A 7 -23.72 14.31 -4.70
C GLU A 7 -23.18 12.90 -4.37
N PRO A 8 -21.87 12.72 -4.32
CA PRO A 8 -21.33 11.40 -4.03
C PRO A 8 -21.79 11.01 -2.64
N GLY A 9 -22.49 9.88 -2.54
CA GLY A 9 -22.78 9.26 -1.26
C GLY A 9 -21.51 9.18 -0.42
N GLU A 10 -21.63 9.11 0.89
CA GLU A 10 -20.52 9.08 1.81
C GLU A 10 -19.55 7.93 1.44
N LEU A 11 -18.33 8.27 1.02
CA LEU A 11 -17.32 7.29 0.62
C LEU A 11 -16.66 6.70 1.88
N ASN A 12 -16.59 5.39 1.95
CA ASN A 12 -15.87 4.68 3.01
C ASN A 12 -14.40 4.54 2.61
N PHE A 13 -13.54 5.35 3.23
CA PHE A 13 -12.11 5.34 2.93
C PHE A 13 -11.37 4.26 3.70
N PHE A 14 -10.68 3.39 2.96
CA PHE A 14 -9.68 2.46 3.48
C PHE A 14 -8.33 2.80 2.86
N ASP A 15 -7.48 3.47 3.64
CA ASP A 15 -6.18 3.93 3.17
C ASP A 15 -5.19 2.76 3.07
N ALA A 16 -4.61 2.58 1.90
CA ALA A 16 -3.74 1.44 1.59
C ALA A 16 -2.29 1.61 2.08
N ASN A 17 -1.87 2.82 2.45
CA ASN A 17 -0.45 3.07 2.75
C ASN A 17 -0.26 4.23 3.71
N VAL A 18 -0.42 3.96 5.00
CA VAL A 18 -0.13 4.92 6.07
C VAL A 18 0.95 4.39 6.99
N TYR A 19 1.69 5.31 7.63
CA TYR A 19 2.62 4.88 8.67
C TYR A 19 2.58 5.78 9.91
N PHE A 20 3.12 5.26 10.99
CA PHE A 20 3.34 5.98 12.24
C PHE A 20 4.71 5.60 12.84
N GLY A 21 5.09 6.31 13.89
CA GLY A 21 6.39 6.20 14.52
C GLY A 21 7.25 7.43 14.26
N LEU A 22 8.35 7.56 15.00
CA LEU A 22 9.28 8.67 14.85
C LEU A 22 10.28 8.35 13.72
N PRO A 23 10.22 9.04 12.57
CA PRO A 23 11.16 8.82 11.49
C PRO A 23 12.58 9.32 11.85
N ALA A 24 13.60 8.70 11.29
CA ALA A 24 15.00 9.11 11.49
C ALA A 24 15.27 10.51 10.91
N ARG A 25 14.50 10.94 9.92
CA ARG A 25 14.54 12.29 9.35
C ARG A 25 13.17 12.91 9.43
N THR A 26 13.04 14.04 10.11
CA THR A 26 11.78 14.76 10.28
C THR A 26 11.66 15.85 9.21
N GLY A 27 10.70 15.71 8.31
CA GLY A 27 10.31 16.77 7.35
C GLY A 27 8.90 17.31 7.61
N VAL A 28 8.09 16.56 8.32
CA VAL A 28 6.70 16.87 8.70
C VAL A 28 6.48 16.54 10.17
N ALA A 29 5.42 17.02 10.77
CA ALA A 29 5.05 16.67 12.14
C ALA A 29 4.74 15.15 12.19
N PRO A 30 5.54 14.35 12.92
CA PRO A 30 5.37 12.91 12.91
C PRO A 30 4.15 12.50 13.73
N VAL A 31 3.40 11.53 13.25
CA VAL A 31 2.42 10.80 14.05
C VAL A 31 3.12 9.61 14.68
N VAL A 32 3.46 9.76 15.96
CA VAL A 32 4.39 8.83 16.64
C VAL A 32 3.72 7.54 17.09
N THR A 33 2.40 7.55 17.33
CA THR A 33 1.68 6.41 17.91
C THR A 33 0.49 5.98 17.06
N ALA A 34 0.07 4.72 17.19
CA ALA A 34 -1.17 4.24 16.59
C ALA A 34 -2.41 5.00 17.11
N ALA A 35 -2.41 5.45 18.37
CA ALA A 35 -3.46 6.31 18.92
C ALA A 35 -3.54 7.65 18.19
N GLY A 36 -2.41 8.29 17.91
CA GLY A 36 -2.34 9.51 17.13
C GLY A 36 -2.81 9.29 15.69
N LEU A 37 -2.42 8.17 15.06
CA LEU A 37 -2.92 7.82 13.73
C LEU A 37 -4.44 7.64 13.72
N ALA A 38 -4.99 6.89 14.68
CA ALA A 38 -6.43 6.67 14.78
C ALA A 38 -7.21 7.99 14.99
N ALA A 39 -6.70 8.91 15.80
CA ALA A 39 -7.30 10.22 16.00
C ALA A 39 -7.29 11.09 14.74
N GLU A 40 -6.18 11.07 13.98
CA GLU A 40 -6.10 11.79 12.70
C GLU A 40 -7.02 11.19 11.64
N MET A 41 -7.14 9.86 11.60
CA MET A 41 -8.10 9.17 10.72
C MET A 41 -9.54 9.57 11.05
N GLU A 42 -9.92 9.56 12.33
CA GLU A 42 -11.25 9.98 12.79
C GLU A 42 -11.54 11.42 12.39
N ARG A 43 -10.60 12.33 12.66
CA ARG A 43 -10.70 13.74 12.27
C ARG A 43 -10.88 13.94 10.76
N ALA A 44 -10.24 13.10 9.94
CA ALA A 44 -10.30 13.18 8.49
C ALA A 44 -11.51 12.45 7.89
N GLY A 45 -12.17 11.56 8.63
CA GLY A 45 -13.23 10.68 8.13
C GLY A 45 -12.69 9.49 7.34
N VAL A 46 -11.54 8.94 7.74
CA VAL A 46 -10.98 7.68 7.20
C VAL A 46 -11.35 6.54 8.12
N GLN A 47 -12.09 5.56 7.61
CA GLN A 47 -12.66 4.49 8.41
C GLN A 47 -11.67 3.37 8.71
N LYS A 48 -10.77 3.04 7.78
CA LYS A 48 -9.80 1.94 7.91
C LYS A 48 -8.46 2.34 7.31
N ALA A 49 -7.38 1.75 7.79
CA ALA A 49 -6.06 1.91 7.18
C ALA A 49 -5.22 0.64 7.26
N LEU A 50 -4.45 0.38 6.21
CA LEU A 50 -3.34 -0.56 6.20
C LEU A 50 -2.09 0.19 6.65
N ALA A 51 -1.66 -0.09 7.86
CA ALA A 51 -0.59 0.64 8.53
C ALA A 51 0.72 -0.14 8.58
N TRP A 52 1.82 0.60 8.60
CA TRP A 52 3.13 0.06 8.88
C TRP A 52 3.88 0.99 9.86
N HIS A 53 4.93 0.49 10.50
CA HIS A 53 5.69 1.27 11.48
C HIS A 53 7.02 1.72 10.89
N ILE A 54 7.38 3.00 11.04
CA ILE A 54 8.57 3.58 10.39
C ILE A 54 9.90 2.88 10.76
N VAL A 55 9.98 2.28 11.94
CA VAL A 55 11.14 1.48 12.37
C VAL A 55 11.40 0.29 11.43
N GLN A 56 10.37 -0.22 10.74
CA GLN A 56 10.53 -1.26 9.72
C GLN A 56 11.46 -0.82 8.59
N HIS A 57 11.47 0.46 8.26
CA HIS A 57 12.30 1.05 7.21
C HIS A 57 13.60 1.62 7.77
N ASP A 58 13.52 2.42 8.84
CA ASP A 58 14.61 3.28 9.29
C ASP A 58 15.63 2.56 10.18
N ALA A 59 15.28 1.42 10.79
CA ALA A 59 16.12 0.76 11.76
C ALA A 59 16.16 -0.77 11.65
N SER A 60 15.06 -1.44 12.01
CA SER A 60 15.00 -2.91 12.05
C SER A 60 13.63 -3.40 11.60
N PRO A 61 13.55 -4.12 10.47
CA PRO A 61 12.32 -4.75 10.03
C PRO A 61 11.67 -5.66 11.08
N LEU A 62 12.45 -6.50 11.75
CA LEU A 62 11.93 -7.39 12.80
C LEU A 62 11.32 -6.62 13.96
N LEU A 63 12.06 -5.65 14.52
CA LEU A 63 11.55 -4.82 15.62
C LEU A 63 10.35 -3.98 15.18
N GLY A 64 10.38 -3.43 13.97
CA GLY A 64 9.28 -2.64 13.43
C GLY A 64 8.00 -3.49 13.24
N ASN A 65 8.12 -4.76 12.81
CA ASN A 65 7.01 -5.68 12.72
C ASN A 65 6.39 -5.96 14.10
N GLN A 66 7.22 -6.15 15.13
CA GLN A 66 6.77 -6.34 16.51
C GLN A 66 6.04 -5.10 17.04
N LEU A 67 6.67 -3.92 16.92
CA LEU A 67 6.09 -2.64 17.35
C LEU A 67 4.75 -2.36 16.66
N LEU A 68 4.65 -2.62 15.36
CA LEU A 68 3.39 -2.49 14.63
C LEU A 68 2.32 -3.40 15.22
N THR A 69 2.64 -4.69 15.38
CA THR A 69 1.69 -5.70 15.87
C THR A 69 1.12 -5.32 17.23
N GLU A 70 1.98 -4.92 18.17
CA GLU A 70 1.57 -4.50 19.50
C GLU A 70 0.72 -3.22 19.46
N ALA A 71 1.16 -2.24 18.66
CA ALA A 71 0.52 -0.92 18.63
C ALA A 71 -0.88 -0.93 18.01
N ILE A 72 -1.16 -1.78 17.01
CA ILE A 72 -2.47 -1.82 16.34
C ILE A 72 -3.51 -2.67 17.08
N GLN A 73 -3.14 -3.45 18.09
CA GLN A 73 -4.06 -4.32 18.81
C GLN A 73 -5.32 -3.62 19.34
N PRO A 74 -5.23 -2.44 19.99
CA PRO A 74 -6.40 -1.72 20.49
C PRO A 74 -7.28 -1.09 19.39
N TYR A 75 -6.80 -1.02 18.15
CA TYR A 75 -7.42 -0.25 17.06
C TYR A 75 -7.93 -1.19 15.96
N PRO A 76 -9.20 -1.66 16.00
CA PRO A 76 -9.74 -2.61 15.03
C PRO A 76 -9.80 -2.08 13.60
N GLN A 77 -9.78 -0.75 13.43
CA GLN A 77 -9.73 -0.08 12.13
C GLN A 77 -8.33 -0.10 11.48
N LEU A 78 -7.28 -0.51 12.21
CA LEU A 78 -5.91 -0.63 11.69
C LEU A 78 -5.58 -2.09 11.36
N TRP A 79 -5.10 -2.31 10.15
CA TRP A 79 -4.56 -3.57 9.65
C TRP A 79 -3.06 -3.43 9.46
N GLY A 80 -2.32 -4.52 9.66
CA GLY A 80 -0.86 -4.48 9.60
C GLY A 80 -0.29 -4.86 8.23
N CYS A 81 0.80 -4.17 7.85
CA CYS A 81 1.67 -4.53 6.76
C CYS A 81 3.08 -4.75 7.31
N TRP A 82 3.57 -6.01 7.30
CA TRP A 82 4.91 -6.33 7.78
C TRP A 82 5.97 -6.15 6.68
N THR A 83 7.19 -5.92 7.10
CA THR A 83 8.35 -5.89 6.20
C THR A 83 9.05 -7.23 6.19
N ILE A 84 9.53 -7.65 5.01
CA ILE A 84 10.32 -8.87 4.81
C ILE A 84 11.73 -8.55 4.32
N LEU A 85 12.65 -9.45 4.63
CA LEU A 85 14.06 -9.48 4.19
C LEU A 85 14.40 -10.84 3.60
N PRO A 86 15.51 -10.96 2.84
CA PRO A 86 16.03 -12.26 2.42
C PRO A 86 16.21 -13.20 3.60
N ASN A 87 15.68 -14.44 3.51
CA ASN A 87 15.69 -15.38 4.62
C ASN A 87 17.09 -15.95 4.93
N GLN A 88 18.04 -15.80 4.03
CA GLN A 88 19.41 -16.29 4.17
C GLN A 88 20.18 -15.62 5.32
N THR A 89 19.79 -14.42 5.72
CA THR A 89 20.38 -13.70 6.86
C THR A 89 19.85 -14.19 8.21
N ARG A 90 18.75 -14.97 8.21
CA ARG A 90 18.11 -15.53 9.41
C ARG A 90 17.66 -14.49 10.44
N GLU A 91 17.34 -13.29 9.98
CA GLU A 91 16.79 -12.22 10.82
C GLU A 91 15.33 -12.44 11.17
N PHE A 92 14.61 -13.19 10.33
CA PHE A 92 13.24 -13.64 10.57
C PHE A 92 13.17 -15.15 10.81
N PRO A 93 12.10 -15.64 11.45
CA PRO A 93 11.80 -17.06 11.48
C PRO A 93 11.61 -17.60 10.05
N PRO A 94 11.67 -18.94 9.85
CA PRO A 94 11.38 -19.53 8.56
C PRO A 94 10.02 -19.05 7.99
N PRO A 95 9.86 -18.92 6.66
CA PRO A 95 8.64 -18.39 6.05
C PRO A 95 7.34 -19.02 6.56
N THR A 96 7.31 -20.34 6.76
CA THR A 96 6.13 -21.05 7.29
C THR A 96 5.70 -20.49 8.65
N GLN A 97 6.63 -20.42 9.60
CA GLN A 97 6.37 -19.88 10.94
C GLN A 97 6.01 -18.38 10.89
N PHE A 98 6.64 -17.64 10.00
CA PHE A 98 6.36 -16.19 9.83
C PHE A 98 4.92 -15.96 9.35
N PHE A 99 4.44 -16.74 8.37
CA PHE A 99 3.08 -16.61 7.86
C PHE A 99 2.02 -17.02 8.90
N ASP A 100 2.31 -18.02 9.74
CA ASP A 100 1.43 -18.40 10.86
C ASP A 100 1.32 -17.25 11.88
N GLN A 101 2.43 -16.59 12.20
CA GLN A 101 2.45 -15.40 13.07
C GLN A 101 1.72 -14.21 12.44
N MET A 102 1.91 -13.98 11.15
CA MET A 102 1.22 -12.94 10.38
C MET A 102 -0.30 -13.08 10.50
N LYS A 103 -0.81 -14.28 10.27
CA LYS A 103 -2.26 -14.58 10.36
C LYS A 103 -2.82 -14.32 11.76
N ALA A 104 -2.07 -14.65 12.80
CA ALA A 104 -2.47 -14.41 14.21
C ALA A 104 -2.46 -12.93 14.61
N SER A 105 -1.81 -12.06 13.82
CA SER A 105 -1.49 -10.67 14.21
C SER A 105 -2.28 -9.59 13.46
N ARG A 106 -3.37 -9.92 12.76
CA ARG A 106 -4.09 -8.99 11.85
C ARG A 106 -3.19 -8.32 10.81
N VAL A 107 -2.14 -9.01 10.41
CA VAL A 107 -1.25 -8.58 9.33
C VAL A 107 -1.71 -9.27 8.06
N VAL A 108 -2.00 -8.49 7.02
CA VAL A 108 -2.66 -8.97 5.81
C VAL A 108 -1.90 -8.64 4.53
N ALA A 109 -0.76 -7.98 4.68
CA ALA A 109 0.08 -7.58 3.56
C ALA A 109 1.54 -7.56 3.99
N LEU A 110 2.42 -7.64 3.00
CA LEU A 110 3.86 -7.53 3.20
C LEU A 110 4.44 -6.41 2.34
N ARG A 111 5.59 -5.89 2.76
CA ARG A 111 6.34 -4.89 2.00
C ARG A 111 7.83 -5.18 2.02
N ALA A 112 8.54 -4.59 1.07
CA ALA A 112 9.98 -4.69 0.97
C ALA A 112 10.59 -3.31 0.65
N PHE A 113 11.81 -3.09 1.16
CA PHE A 113 12.59 -1.89 0.92
C PHE A 113 13.99 -2.28 0.42
N PRO A 114 14.11 -2.85 -0.81
CA PRO A 114 15.35 -3.48 -1.27
C PRO A 114 16.57 -2.56 -1.21
N SER A 115 16.47 -1.33 -1.71
CA SER A 115 17.60 -0.39 -1.70
C SER A 115 17.97 0.08 -0.30
N SER A 116 16.98 0.34 0.58
CA SER A 116 17.22 0.77 1.96
C SER A 116 17.85 -0.35 2.80
N HIS A 117 17.40 -1.58 2.61
CA HIS A 117 17.88 -2.77 3.34
C HIS A 117 18.98 -3.55 2.60
N ARG A 118 19.45 -3.04 1.45
CA ARG A 118 20.65 -3.52 0.73
C ARG A 118 20.52 -4.98 0.25
N PHE A 119 19.42 -5.32 -0.38
CA PHE A 119 19.25 -6.60 -1.06
C PHE A 119 18.66 -6.44 -2.45
N LEU A 120 18.78 -7.46 -3.29
CA LEU A 120 18.16 -7.50 -4.61
C LEU A 120 16.80 -8.16 -4.51
N LEU A 121 15.77 -7.54 -5.08
CA LEU A 121 14.43 -8.08 -5.11
C LEU A 121 14.26 -8.99 -6.34
N ASN A 122 14.65 -10.27 -6.19
CA ASN A 122 14.59 -11.29 -7.25
C ASN A 122 14.35 -12.69 -6.68
N ALA A 123 14.23 -13.70 -7.54
CA ALA A 123 13.95 -15.07 -7.13
C ALA A 123 15.07 -15.67 -6.26
N VAL A 124 16.33 -15.28 -6.50
CA VAL A 124 17.47 -15.83 -5.73
C VAL A 124 17.40 -15.43 -4.26
N SER A 125 17.10 -14.16 -4.00
CA SER A 125 17.05 -13.65 -2.63
C SER A 125 15.70 -13.82 -1.97
N MET A 126 14.59 -13.72 -2.72
CA MET A 126 13.24 -13.60 -2.18
C MET A 126 12.29 -14.74 -2.57
N GLY A 127 12.72 -15.72 -3.37
CA GLY A 127 11.85 -16.80 -3.85
C GLY A 127 11.17 -17.56 -2.71
N ALA A 128 11.88 -17.82 -1.60
CA ALA A 128 11.31 -18.47 -0.42
C ALA A 128 10.14 -17.71 0.25
N TRP A 129 10.02 -16.39 -0.02
CA TRP A 129 8.91 -15.54 0.43
C TRP A 129 7.83 -15.43 -0.63
N LEU A 130 8.23 -15.18 -1.88
CA LEU A 130 7.31 -14.79 -2.96
C LEU A 130 6.44 -15.96 -3.44
N GLU A 131 6.99 -17.17 -3.55
CA GLU A 131 6.22 -18.36 -3.92
C GLU A 131 5.07 -18.65 -2.92
N PRO A 132 5.31 -18.69 -1.58
CA PRO A 132 4.22 -18.84 -0.62
C PRO A 132 3.26 -17.64 -0.59
N MET A 133 3.72 -16.40 -0.87
CA MET A 133 2.87 -15.23 -0.94
C MET A 133 1.87 -15.33 -2.11
N ILE A 134 2.35 -15.74 -3.29
CA ILE A 134 1.50 -15.99 -4.47
C ILE A 134 0.44 -17.04 -4.15
N ALA A 135 0.86 -18.17 -3.58
CA ALA A 135 -0.06 -19.26 -3.23
C ALA A 135 -1.13 -18.86 -2.21
N ARG A 136 -0.87 -17.85 -1.37
CA ARG A 136 -1.77 -17.32 -0.34
C ARG A 136 -2.44 -16.00 -0.71
N HIS A 137 -2.22 -15.50 -1.91
CA HIS A 137 -2.68 -14.18 -2.36
C HIS A 137 -2.27 -13.02 -1.44
N ILE A 138 -1.11 -13.11 -0.79
CA ILE A 138 -0.60 -12.05 0.09
C ILE A 138 0.01 -10.95 -0.78
N PRO A 139 -0.51 -9.70 -0.73
CA PRO A 139 0.01 -8.63 -1.56
C PRO A 139 1.37 -8.13 -1.07
N LEU A 140 2.28 -7.85 -2.02
CA LEU A 140 3.55 -7.16 -1.81
C LEU A 140 3.40 -5.68 -2.14
N PHE A 141 3.68 -4.81 -1.18
CA PHE A 141 3.68 -3.36 -1.32
C PHE A 141 5.10 -2.86 -1.58
N LEU A 142 5.30 -2.15 -2.68
CA LEU A 142 6.58 -1.56 -3.10
C LEU A 142 6.41 -0.06 -3.29
N SER A 143 7.07 0.74 -2.45
CA SER A 143 7.09 2.19 -2.58
C SER A 143 8.29 2.62 -3.42
N VAL A 144 8.03 3.19 -4.60
CA VAL A 144 9.09 3.66 -5.51
C VAL A 144 9.67 5.01 -5.08
N ALA A 145 9.06 5.68 -4.13
CA ALA A 145 9.65 6.84 -3.45
C ALA A 145 10.46 6.43 -2.20
N ARG A 146 10.32 5.15 -1.75
CA ARG A 146 10.90 4.71 -0.49
C ARG A 146 11.38 3.27 -0.58
N GLY A 147 12.64 3.09 -0.89
CA GLY A 147 13.35 1.83 -0.76
C GLY A 147 13.12 0.79 -1.85
N ALA A 148 12.29 1.05 -2.85
CA ALA A 148 12.22 0.30 -4.10
C ALA A 148 12.44 1.24 -5.28
N ASP A 149 12.88 0.71 -6.40
CA ASP A 149 12.92 1.46 -7.66
C ASP A 149 12.09 0.76 -8.76
N TRP A 150 11.97 1.39 -9.92
CA TRP A 150 11.20 0.83 -11.01
C TRP A 150 11.80 -0.45 -11.58
N ARG A 151 13.12 -0.65 -11.49
CA ARG A 151 13.77 -1.90 -11.92
C ARG A 151 13.38 -3.04 -11.00
N ASP A 152 13.38 -2.80 -9.68
CA ASP A 152 12.88 -3.80 -8.72
C ASP A 152 11.47 -4.27 -9.09
N VAL A 153 10.57 -3.34 -9.43
CA VAL A 153 9.18 -3.66 -9.80
C VAL A 153 9.12 -4.45 -11.11
N TYR A 154 9.83 -4.00 -12.15
CA TYR A 154 9.85 -4.68 -13.45
C TYR A 154 10.47 -6.07 -13.38
N ASP A 155 11.62 -6.19 -12.69
CA ASP A 155 12.36 -7.45 -12.59
C ASP A 155 11.57 -8.49 -11.80
N ILE A 156 10.99 -8.11 -10.64
CA ILE A 156 10.23 -9.06 -9.84
C ILE A 156 8.94 -9.54 -10.53
N LEU A 157 8.26 -8.67 -11.25
CA LEU A 157 7.06 -9.05 -12.01
C LEU A 157 7.38 -9.91 -13.23
N ALA A 158 8.57 -9.75 -13.84
CA ALA A 158 9.02 -10.63 -14.91
C ALA A 158 9.29 -12.05 -14.39
N GLU A 159 9.83 -12.20 -13.18
CA GLU A 159 10.10 -13.50 -12.55
C GLU A 159 8.85 -14.11 -11.91
N PHE A 160 7.95 -13.28 -11.35
CA PHE A 160 6.74 -13.69 -10.64
C PHE A 160 5.49 -12.97 -11.17
N PRO A 161 5.00 -13.32 -12.36
CA PRO A 161 3.90 -12.61 -13.03
C PRO A 161 2.54 -12.70 -12.30
N ASP A 162 2.36 -13.70 -11.43
CA ASP A 162 1.14 -13.92 -10.65
C ASP A 162 1.19 -13.26 -9.27
N LEU A 163 2.27 -12.53 -8.93
CA LEU A 163 2.40 -11.83 -7.67
C LEU A 163 1.38 -10.68 -7.60
N VAL A 164 0.60 -10.64 -6.52
CA VAL A 164 -0.21 -9.46 -6.19
C VAL A 164 0.74 -8.35 -5.74
N CYS A 165 0.99 -7.39 -6.62
CA CYS A 165 1.94 -6.31 -6.40
C CYS A 165 1.22 -4.95 -6.36
N VAL A 166 1.43 -4.20 -5.28
CA VAL A 166 0.90 -2.84 -5.11
C VAL A 166 2.06 -1.85 -5.21
N ILE A 167 2.05 -1.03 -6.26
CA ILE A 167 3.04 0.02 -6.50
C ILE A 167 2.56 1.28 -5.79
N CYS A 168 3.34 1.74 -4.80
CA CYS A 168 3.00 2.87 -3.94
C CYS A 168 3.87 4.09 -4.22
N ASP A 169 3.31 5.27 -3.90
CA ASP A 169 4.04 6.55 -3.88
C ASP A 169 4.71 6.87 -5.23
N HIS A 170 4.09 6.46 -6.34
CA HIS A 170 4.69 6.58 -7.67
C HIS A 170 4.73 8.02 -8.22
N GLY A 171 3.99 8.95 -7.59
CA GLY A 171 3.93 10.34 -8.05
C GLY A 171 3.13 10.50 -9.35
N CYS A 172 3.22 11.70 -9.96
CA CYS A 172 2.43 12.03 -11.15
C CYS A 172 3.27 12.33 -12.42
N TRP A 173 4.30 13.13 -12.33
CA TRP A 173 5.00 13.70 -13.48
C TRP A 173 5.73 12.67 -14.35
N GLY A 174 5.04 12.18 -15.41
CA GLY A 174 5.58 11.23 -16.36
C GLY A 174 5.68 9.79 -15.86
N MET A 175 5.23 9.51 -14.64
CA MET A 175 5.26 8.17 -14.04
C MET A 175 4.30 7.20 -14.74
N ASP A 176 3.28 7.70 -15.40
CA ASP A 176 2.37 6.95 -16.25
C ASP A 176 3.12 6.05 -17.27
N ARG A 177 4.26 6.52 -17.78
CA ARG A 177 5.10 5.75 -18.72
C ARG A 177 5.71 4.51 -18.09
N LEU A 178 5.77 4.44 -16.76
CA LEU A 178 6.38 3.36 -16.01
C LEU A 178 5.33 2.36 -15.48
N PHE A 179 4.20 2.83 -14.95
CA PHE A 179 3.20 1.90 -14.40
C PHE A 179 2.15 1.43 -15.40
N ARG A 180 1.77 2.22 -16.43
CA ARG A 180 0.76 1.80 -17.42
C ARG A 180 1.15 0.51 -18.16
N PRO A 181 2.39 0.32 -18.66
CA PRO A 181 2.79 -0.94 -19.25
C PRO A 181 2.67 -2.15 -18.32
N LEU A 182 2.89 -1.94 -17.01
CA LEU A 182 2.72 -2.99 -16.01
C LEU A 182 1.25 -3.34 -15.79
N LEU A 183 0.35 -2.33 -15.76
CA LEU A 183 -1.10 -2.56 -15.72
C LEU A 183 -1.62 -3.32 -16.95
N GLU A 184 -1.04 -3.09 -18.12
CA GLU A 184 -1.41 -3.79 -19.34
C GLU A 184 -0.91 -5.24 -19.36
N ARG A 185 0.27 -5.45 -18.83
CA ARG A 185 0.94 -6.78 -18.88
C ARG A 185 0.52 -7.72 -17.77
N TYR A 186 0.32 -7.21 -16.53
CA TYR A 186 0.16 -8.02 -15.35
C TYR A 186 -1.21 -7.77 -14.68
N PRO A 187 -2.08 -8.80 -14.58
CA PRO A 187 -3.45 -8.63 -14.06
C PRO A 187 -3.50 -8.36 -12.56
N HIS A 188 -2.46 -8.74 -11.82
CA HIS A 188 -2.38 -8.62 -10.37
C HIS A 188 -1.54 -7.43 -9.90
N VAL A 189 -1.25 -6.48 -10.81
CA VAL A 189 -0.61 -5.20 -10.46
C VAL A 189 -1.67 -4.17 -10.12
N TYR A 190 -1.46 -3.50 -9.00
CA TYR A 190 -2.26 -2.40 -8.46
C TYR A 190 -1.39 -1.17 -8.28
N ILE A 191 -2.00 0.00 -8.36
CA ILE A 191 -1.36 1.28 -8.04
C ILE A 191 -2.12 1.98 -6.94
N ASP A 192 -1.42 2.76 -6.12
CA ASP A 192 -2.06 3.63 -5.13
C ASP A 192 -2.25 5.06 -5.65
N THR A 193 -3.09 5.84 -4.98
CA THR A 193 -3.33 7.24 -5.35
C THR A 193 -2.38 8.23 -4.69
N ALA A 194 -1.47 7.78 -3.82
CA ALA A 194 -0.56 8.67 -3.12
C ALA A 194 0.24 9.55 -4.11
N GLN A 195 0.19 10.85 -3.90
CA GLN A 195 0.89 11.84 -4.72
C GLN A 195 0.48 11.86 -6.22
N TYR A 196 -0.62 11.23 -6.61
CA TYR A 196 -1.12 11.24 -7.98
C TYR A 196 -2.12 12.41 -8.19
N PHE A 197 -1.59 13.64 -8.24
CA PHE A 197 -2.37 14.88 -8.34
C PHE A 197 -2.53 15.39 -9.78
N LEU A 198 -2.38 14.54 -10.78
CA LEU A 198 -2.52 14.93 -12.19
C LEU A 198 -3.98 15.28 -12.50
N ASP A 199 -4.23 16.48 -13.03
CA ASP A 199 -5.56 16.89 -13.47
C ASP A 199 -6.08 15.97 -14.57
N GLY A 200 -7.28 15.42 -14.36
CA GLY A 200 -7.87 14.41 -15.24
C GLY A 200 -7.17 13.04 -15.20
N GLY A 201 -6.16 12.85 -14.33
CA GLY A 201 -5.38 11.62 -14.27
C GLY A 201 -6.19 10.41 -13.81
N LEU A 202 -7.01 10.55 -12.77
CA LEU A 202 -7.90 9.49 -12.30
C LEU A 202 -8.97 9.13 -13.35
N GLU A 203 -9.53 10.15 -14.01
CA GLU A 203 -10.48 9.97 -15.09
C GLU A 203 -9.87 9.17 -16.24
N ALA A 204 -8.66 9.52 -16.68
CA ALA A 204 -7.96 8.82 -17.76
C ALA A 204 -7.65 7.36 -17.34
N LEU A 205 -7.15 7.13 -16.12
CA LEU A 205 -6.87 5.77 -15.63
C LEU A 205 -8.11 4.91 -15.58
N VAL A 206 -9.22 5.46 -15.07
CA VAL A 206 -10.49 4.72 -15.00
C VAL A 206 -11.06 4.46 -16.40
N ALA A 207 -10.92 5.39 -17.32
CA ALA A 207 -11.36 5.21 -18.71
C ALA A 207 -10.54 4.13 -19.44
N ASP A 208 -9.22 4.11 -19.26
CA ASP A 208 -8.32 3.21 -19.96
C ASP A 208 -8.25 1.80 -19.33
N TYR A 209 -8.24 1.72 -17.99
CA TYR A 209 -7.95 0.46 -17.24
C TYR A 209 -9.06 0.03 -16.28
N GLY A 210 -10.12 0.83 -16.11
CA GLY A 210 -11.13 0.63 -15.08
C GLY A 210 -10.63 0.97 -13.66
N ALA A 211 -11.55 1.03 -12.71
CA ALA A 211 -11.25 1.42 -11.34
C ALA A 211 -10.63 0.29 -10.48
N ARG A 212 -10.77 -0.97 -10.91
CA ARG A 212 -10.59 -2.17 -10.07
C ARG A 212 -9.17 -2.36 -9.51
N ARG A 213 -8.17 -1.74 -10.13
CA ARG A 213 -6.75 -1.88 -9.75
C ARG A 213 -6.12 -0.59 -9.22
N ILE A 214 -6.96 0.36 -8.82
CA ILE A 214 -6.54 1.62 -8.19
C ILE A 214 -6.95 1.54 -6.71
N LEU A 215 -6.01 1.77 -5.80
CA LEU A 215 -6.23 1.76 -4.35
C LEU A 215 -6.12 3.18 -3.81
N PHE A 216 -7.04 3.56 -2.93
CA PHE A 216 -6.91 4.82 -2.23
C PHE A 216 -5.70 4.80 -1.29
N SER A 217 -4.87 5.81 -1.40
CA SER A 217 -3.82 6.11 -0.44
C SER A 217 -3.65 7.63 -0.33
N SER A 218 -3.53 8.11 0.88
CA SER A 218 -3.31 9.53 1.16
C SER A 218 -1.83 9.93 1.11
N GLY A 219 -0.93 8.98 1.37
CA GLY A 219 0.47 9.25 1.65
C GLY A 219 0.71 9.81 3.05
N PHE A 220 -0.23 9.59 3.99
CA PHE A 220 -0.10 10.05 5.37
C PHE A 220 1.02 9.30 6.13
N PRO A 221 1.86 9.98 6.94
CA PRO A 221 1.75 11.38 7.41
C PRO A 221 2.50 12.42 6.55
N GLU A 222 3.13 12.04 5.45
CA GLU A 222 3.85 13.01 4.59
C GLU A 222 2.91 13.94 3.84
N SER A 223 1.69 13.49 3.60
CA SER A 223 0.60 14.28 3.03
C SER A 223 -0.63 14.21 3.92
N TYR A 224 -1.49 15.21 3.87
CA TYR A 224 -2.77 15.17 4.58
C TYR A 224 -3.74 14.21 3.90
N PHE A 225 -4.54 13.48 4.70
CA PHE A 225 -5.63 12.64 4.21
C PHE A 225 -6.54 13.37 3.22
N GLY A 226 -6.94 14.59 3.57
CA GLY A 226 -7.91 15.37 2.82
C GLY A 226 -7.52 15.68 1.37
N GLY A 227 -6.23 15.76 1.04
CA GLY A 227 -5.79 16.05 -0.32
C GLY A 227 -6.28 15.03 -1.34
N MET A 228 -5.95 13.76 -1.13
CA MET A 228 -6.36 12.67 -2.02
C MET A 228 -7.85 12.32 -1.88
N MET A 229 -8.43 12.47 -0.68
CA MET A 229 -9.88 12.32 -0.49
C MET A 229 -10.66 13.30 -1.36
N MET A 230 -10.24 14.57 -1.40
CA MET A 230 -10.86 15.60 -2.23
C MET A 230 -10.64 15.32 -3.71
N ALA A 231 -9.43 14.92 -4.12
CA ALA A 231 -9.15 14.54 -5.50
C ALA A 231 -10.10 13.43 -5.98
N LEU A 232 -10.29 12.38 -5.19
CA LEU A 232 -11.20 11.28 -5.54
C LEU A 232 -12.67 11.72 -5.51
N LYS A 233 -13.10 12.51 -4.50
CA LYS A 233 -14.48 13.00 -4.41
C LYS A 233 -14.87 13.85 -5.63
N HIS A 234 -13.95 14.68 -6.11
CA HIS A 234 -14.17 15.59 -7.24
C HIS A 234 -13.83 15.01 -8.61
N ALA A 235 -13.20 13.84 -8.68
CA ALA A 235 -12.94 13.15 -9.95
C ALA A 235 -14.25 12.89 -10.70
N ARG A 236 -14.25 13.13 -12.01
CA ARG A 236 -15.41 12.93 -12.91
C ARG A 236 -15.48 11.48 -13.40
N ILE A 237 -15.61 10.56 -12.44
CA ILE A 237 -15.74 9.12 -12.66
C ILE A 237 -17.05 8.61 -12.02
N PRO A 238 -17.58 7.44 -12.43
CA PRO A 238 -18.78 6.86 -11.84
C PRO A 238 -18.71 6.67 -10.32
N ALA A 239 -19.84 6.78 -9.63
CA ALA A 239 -19.93 6.65 -8.18
C ALA A 239 -19.41 5.29 -7.68
N GLU A 240 -19.71 4.22 -8.40
CA GLU A 240 -19.20 2.87 -8.13
C GLU A 240 -17.67 2.79 -8.28
N ALA A 241 -17.10 3.51 -9.23
CA ALA A 241 -15.65 3.61 -9.38
C ALA A 241 -14.99 4.34 -8.18
N LYS A 242 -15.61 5.43 -7.72
CA LYS A 242 -15.15 6.14 -6.51
C LYS A 242 -15.21 5.24 -5.28
N ALA A 243 -16.31 4.52 -5.07
CA ALA A 243 -16.46 3.61 -3.95
C ALA A 243 -15.46 2.44 -4.01
N ALA A 244 -15.22 1.90 -5.20
CA ALA A 244 -14.22 0.86 -5.41
C ALA A 244 -12.81 1.35 -5.06
N ILE A 245 -12.44 2.54 -5.54
CA ILE A 245 -11.12 3.14 -5.26
C ILE A 245 -11.00 3.51 -3.79
N ALA A 246 -12.03 4.14 -3.18
CA ALA A 246 -11.98 4.63 -1.80
C ALA A 246 -11.64 3.53 -0.78
N GLY A 247 -12.12 2.29 -0.99
CA GLY A 247 -11.82 1.20 -0.07
C GLY A 247 -12.16 -0.18 -0.61
N GLY A 248 -13.17 -0.30 -1.48
CA GLY A 248 -13.67 -1.60 -1.94
C GLY A 248 -12.63 -2.48 -2.62
N ASN A 249 -11.69 -1.90 -3.36
CA ASN A 249 -10.61 -2.66 -4.00
C ASN A 249 -9.63 -3.21 -2.98
N LEU A 250 -9.23 -2.42 -1.98
CA LEU A 250 -8.34 -2.89 -0.92
C LEU A 250 -9.03 -3.98 -0.08
N GLU A 251 -10.28 -3.78 0.32
CA GLU A 251 -11.05 -4.82 1.03
C GLU A 251 -11.08 -6.13 0.25
N ARG A 252 -11.31 -6.08 -1.06
CA ARG A 252 -11.37 -7.26 -1.91
C ARG A 252 -10.03 -8.01 -1.95
N ILE A 253 -8.91 -7.33 -2.21
CA ILE A 253 -7.60 -8.02 -2.30
C ILE A 253 -7.17 -8.57 -0.94
N LEU A 254 -7.49 -7.90 0.16
CA LEU A 254 -7.15 -8.37 1.50
C LEU A 254 -8.07 -9.52 1.96
N ALA A 255 -9.30 -9.62 1.46
CA ALA A 255 -10.19 -10.74 1.73
C ALA A 255 -9.77 -12.04 1.03
N GLU A 256 -8.96 -11.96 -0.02
CA GLU A 256 -8.41 -13.11 -0.75
C GLU A 256 -7.19 -13.75 -0.03
N VAL A 257 -6.62 -13.09 0.98
CA VAL A 257 -5.45 -13.57 1.75
C VAL A 257 -5.83 -14.78 2.60
N GLN A 258 -5.00 -15.87 2.48
CA GLN A 258 -5.24 -17.18 3.12
C GLN A 258 -4.27 -17.48 4.27
#